data_ebd58ae92acc7a41d3d7b057569eb597
#
_entry.id   ebd58ae92acc7a41d3d7b057569eb597
#
_cell.length_a   1.000
_cell.length_b   1.000
_cell.length_c   1.000
_cell.angle_alpha   90.00
_cell.angle_beta   90.00
_cell.angle_gamma   90.00
#
_symmetry.space_group_name_H-M   'P 1'
#
loop_
_entity.id
_entity.type
_entity.pdbx_description
1 polymer ?
#
loop_
_entity_poly.entity_id
_entity_poly.type
_entity_poly.pdbx_seq_one_letter_code
_entity_poly.pdbx_strand_id
1 'polypeptide(L)'
;MRKIIRVKRTLPIKGITSAGDLYKLAERLGVHIDKIVVLDEAGSLPEKGSYIILLKGPNSDVGHWTSRYNDEYFDSMGVRPPSIIKCRKWNDVQYQSTYGEYCGPWCLAFLLSKQQNKDILKSFYDLD
;
A
#
# COMPACT_ATOMS: atom_id res chain seq x y z
N MET A 1 16.90 -6.33 -6.06
CA MET A 1 17.07 -6.47 -4.60
C MET A 1 17.81 -5.31 -4.00
N ARG A 2 19.02 -5.02 -4.46
CA ARG A 2 19.81 -3.91 -3.90
C ARG A 2 19.12 -2.55 -4.06
N LYS A 3 18.37 -2.34 -5.15
CA LYS A 3 17.59 -1.11 -5.33
C LYS A 3 16.54 -0.92 -4.24
N ILE A 4 15.91 -2.02 -3.83
CA ILE A 4 14.87 -1.99 -2.80
C ILE A 4 15.51 -1.65 -1.45
N ILE A 5 16.67 -2.24 -1.14
CA ILE A 5 17.43 -1.94 0.06
C ILE A 5 17.83 -0.46 0.07
N ARG A 6 18.30 0.07 -1.06
CA ARG A 6 18.65 1.50 -1.16
C ARG A 6 17.45 2.41 -0.93
N VAL A 7 16.30 2.06 -1.49
CA VAL A 7 15.07 2.84 -1.29
C VAL A 7 14.77 2.93 0.20
N LYS A 8 14.80 1.80 0.91
CA LYS A 8 14.52 1.79 2.34
C LYS A 8 15.55 2.58 3.15
N ARG A 9 16.83 2.58 2.74
CA ARG A 9 17.91 3.27 3.46
C ARG A 9 18.03 4.74 3.13
N THR A 10 17.78 5.12 1.87
CA THR A 10 18.02 6.48 1.40
C THR A 10 16.81 7.39 1.50
N LEU A 11 15.61 6.83 1.50
CA LEU A 11 14.39 7.62 1.61
C LEU A 11 13.97 7.69 3.08
N PRO A 12 13.55 8.87 3.55
CA PRO A 12 13.03 9.00 4.91
C PRO A 12 11.63 8.38 4.98
N ILE A 13 11.58 7.05 5.04
CA ILE A 13 10.32 6.30 5.07
C ILE A 13 9.61 6.52 6.39
N LYS A 14 10.39 6.66 7.45
CA LYS A 14 9.86 6.92 8.77
C LYS A 14 9.10 8.24 8.78
N GLY A 15 7.89 8.22 9.29
CA GLY A 15 7.06 9.42 9.35
C GLY A 15 6.25 9.69 8.10
N ILE A 16 6.24 8.78 7.12
CA ILE A 16 5.35 8.91 5.97
C ILE A 16 3.93 8.58 6.41
N THR A 17 3.10 9.62 6.57
CA THR A 17 1.74 9.48 7.07
C THR A 17 0.71 10.14 6.19
N SER A 18 1.10 11.01 5.27
CA SER A 18 0.18 11.77 4.45
C SER A 18 0.10 11.22 3.04
N ALA A 19 -1.03 11.50 2.36
CA ALA A 19 -1.21 11.18 0.96
C ALA A 19 -0.15 11.87 0.11
N GLY A 20 0.18 13.12 0.44
CA GLY A 20 1.21 13.86 -0.29
C GLY A 20 2.57 13.18 -0.24
N ASP A 21 2.95 12.64 0.92
CA ASP A 21 4.20 11.89 1.06
C ASP A 21 4.19 10.63 0.20
N LEU A 22 3.06 9.94 0.14
CA LEU A 22 2.92 8.74 -0.68
C LEU A 22 3.02 9.05 -2.16
N TYR A 23 2.42 10.14 -2.62
CA TYR A 23 2.56 10.56 -4.02
C TYR A 23 4.02 10.88 -4.37
N LYS A 24 4.73 11.56 -3.47
CA LYS A 24 6.14 11.88 -3.69
C LYS A 24 7.00 10.62 -3.76
N LEU A 25 6.79 9.70 -2.85
CA LEU A 25 7.53 8.44 -2.84
C LEU A 25 7.21 7.60 -4.08
N ALA A 26 5.93 7.55 -4.47
CA ALA A 26 5.51 6.85 -5.67
C ALA A 26 6.20 7.41 -6.91
N GLU A 27 6.31 8.72 -7.02
CA GLU A 27 7.00 9.35 -8.13
C GLU A 27 8.47 8.91 -8.20
N ARG A 28 9.15 8.87 -7.07
CA ARG A 28 10.54 8.42 -7.01
C ARG A 28 10.71 6.95 -7.37
N LEU A 29 9.74 6.13 -7.02
CA LEU A 29 9.76 4.69 -7.30
C LEU A 29 9.25 4.33 -8.69
N GLY A 30 8.66 5.28 -9.40
CA GLY A 30 8.04 5.02 -10.69
C GLY A 30 6.72 4.27 -10.57
N VAL A 31 5.99 4.49 -9.49
CA VAL A 31 4.67 3.87 -9.26
C VAL A 31 3.58 4.85 -9.64
N HIS A 32 2.63 4.39 -10.44
CA HIS A 32 1.45 5.18 -10.78
C HIS A 32 0.36 4.96 -9.74
N ILE A 33 -0.22 6.04 -9.23
CA ILE A 33 -1.37 6.02 -8.34
C ILE A 33 -2.49 6.82 -9.00
N ASP A 34 -3.63 6.17 -9.25
CA ASP A 34 -4.79 6.87 -9.82
C ASP A 34 -5.45 7.76 -8.77
N LYS A 35 -5.61 7.25 -7.55
CA LYS A 35 -6.23 8.02 -6.49
C LYS A 35 -5.87 7.44 -5.11
N ILE A 36 -5.79 8.33 -4.12
CA ILE A 36 -5.70 7.95 -2.71
C ILE A 36 -7.00 8.39 -2.06
N VAL A 37 -7.68 7.47 -1.39
CA VAL A 37 -9.00 7.72 -0.80
C VAL A 37 -9.05 7.22 0.64
N VAL A 38 -10.02 7.72 1.38
CA VAL A 38 -10.38 7.14 2.68
C VAL A 38 -11.38 6.00 2.46
N LEU A 39 -11.55 5.16 3.48
CA LEU A 39 -12.39 3.97 3.39
C LEU A 39 -13.81 4.27 2.90
N ASP A 40 -14.41 5.35 3.39
CA ASP A 40 -15.79 5.72 3.02
C ASP A 40 -15.97 5.92 1.52
N GLU A 41 -14.92 6.29 0.82
CA GLU A 41 -14.95 6.53 -0.62
C GLU A 41 -14.57 5.30 -1.45
N ALA A 42 -14.09 4.26 -0.79
CA ALA A 42 -13.52 3.11 -1.49
C ALA A 42 -14.56 2.31 -2.29
N GLY A 43 -15.82 2.33 -1.84
CA GLY A 43 -16.88 1.60 -2.52
C GLY A 43 -17.25 2.14 -3.90
N SER A 44 -16.91 3.39 -4.18
CA SER A 44 -17.22 4.03 -5.47
C SER A 44 -16.06 4.06 -6.45
N LEU A 45 -14.92 3.43 -6.09
CA LEU A 45 -13.78 3.35 -6.98
C LEU A 45 -14.08 2.47 -8.19
N PRO A 46 -13.56 2.84 -9.38
CA PRO A 46 -13.68 1.98 -10.56
C PRO A 46 -13.07 0.60 -10.32
N GLU A 47 -13.51 -0.38 -11.09
CA GLU A 47 -12.99 -1.74 -11.00
C GLU A 47 -11.49 -1.81 -11.31
N LYS A 48 -11.04 -0.99 -12.26
CA LYS A 48 -9.64 -0.98 -12.69
C LYS A 48 -8.91 0.23 -12.14
N GLY A 49 -7.63 0.05 -11.91
CA GLY A 49 -6.76 1.14 -11.49
C GLY A 49 -5.93 0.79 -10.26
N SER A 50 -5.07 1.73 -9.91
CA SER A 50 -4.13 1.63 -8.80
C SER A 50 -4.55 2.62 -7.72
N TYR A 51 -4.98 2.12 -6.59
CA TYR A 51 -5.55 2.94 -5.51
C TYR A 51 -4.87 2.66 -4.19
N ILE A 52 -4.76 3.71 -3.38
CA ILE A 52 -4.34 3.58 -1.99
C ILE A 52 -5.51 3.99 -1.13
N ILE A 53 -5.80 3.20 -0.11
CA ILE A 53 -6.99 3.35 0.72
C ILE A 53 -6.56 3.47 2.17
N LEU A 54 -6.95 4.56 2.82
CA LEU A 54 -6.69 4.76 4.24
C LEU A 54 -7.80 4.13 5.06
N LEU A 55 -7.42 3.16 5.88
CA LEU A 55 -8.31 2.59 6.88
C LEU A 55 -8.10 3.37 8.17
N LYS A 56 -9.09 4.12 8.57
CA LYS A 56 -9.05 4.90 9.80
C LYS A 56 -10.35 4.72 10.54
N GLY A 57 -10.26 4.28 11.79
CA GLY A 57 -11.42 4.12 12.63
C GLY A 57 -11.98 5.48 13.07
N PRO A 58 -13.28 5.53 13.39
CA PRO A 58 -13.93 6.80 13.72
C PRO A 58 -13.37 7.50 14.97
N ASN A 59 -12.75 6.73 15.87
CA ASN A 59 -12.20 7.24 17.11
C ASN A 59 -10.68 7.10 17.19
N SER A 60 -10.03 6.93 16.04
CA SER A 60 -8.60 6.73 16.01
C SER A 60 -7.90 7.81 15.20
N ASP A 61 -6.82 8.35 15.75
CA ASP A 61 -5.96 9.28 15.04
C ASP A 61 -4.95 8.54 14.18
N VAL A 62 -4.86 7.22 14.34
CA VAL A 62 -3.90 6.39 13.62
C VAL A 62 -4.62 5.66 12.50
N GLY A 63 -4.16 5.89 11.28
CA GLY A 63 -4.65 5.20 10.12
C GLY A 63 -3.71 4.08 9.70
N HIS A 64 -4.20 3.24 8.80
CA HIS A 64 -3.43 2.16 8.20
C HIS A 64 -3.62 2.21 6.69
N TRP A 65 -2.52 2.28 5.95
CA TRP A 65 -2.57 2.33 4.48
C TRP A 65 -2.70 0.93 3.89
N THR A 66 -3.65 0.79 2.98
CA THR A 66 -3.84 -0.41 2.16
C THR A 66 -3.90 0.00 0.70
N SER A 67 -3.91 -0.96 -0.21
CA SER A 67 -3.94 -0.66 -1.63
C SER A 67 -4.81 -1.65 -2.39
N ARG A 68 -5.23 -1.25 -3.58
CA ARG A 68 -5.97 -2.11 -4.50
C ARG A 68 -5.48 -1.86 -5.92
N TYR A 69 -5.13 -2.93 -6.60
CA TYR A 69 -4.80 -2.91 -8.02
C TYR A 69 -5.86 -3.71 -8.76
N ASN A 70 -6.67 -3.03 -9.57
CA ASN A 70 -7.83 -3.63 -10.20
C ASN A 70 -8.72 -4.27 -9.12
N ASP A 71 -8.94 -5.58 -9.18
CA ASP A 71 -9.77 -6.30 -8.21
C ASP A 71 -8.97 -7.01 -7.11
N GLU A 72 -7.71 -6.68 -6.98
CA GLU A 72 -6.84 -7.30 -5.97
C GLU A 72 -6.47 -6.29 -4.87
N TYR A 73 -6.84 -6.64 -3.64
CA TYR A 73 -6.61 -5.82 -2.45
C TYR A 73 -5.35 -6.29 -1.72
N PHE A 74 -4.62 -5.35 -1.16
CA PHE A 74 -3.41 -5.64 -0.40
C PHE A 74 -3.41 -4.90 0.93
N ASP A 75 -3.17 -5.66 2.00
CA ASP A 75 -2.91 -5.15 3.35
C ASP A 75 -1.63 -5.80 3.84
N SER A 76 -0.61 -5.00 4.13
CA SER A 76 0.68 -5.53 4.60
C SER A 76 0.57 -6.36 5.87
N MET A 77 -0.49 -6.16 6.65
CA MET A 77 -0.76 -6.95 7.85
C MET A 77 -1.50 -8.26 7.57
N GLY A 78 -1.90 -8.49 6.32
CA GLY A 78 -2.60 -9.72 5.94
C GLY A 78 -4.04 -9.80 6.41
N VAL A 79 -4.65 -8.66 6.72
CA VAL A 79 -6.03 -8.61 7.22
C VAL A 79 -7.00 -8.52 6.05
N ARG A 80 -8.12 -9.24 6.17
CA ARG A 80 -9.18 -9.26 5.17
C ARG A 80 -9.69 -7.83 4.90
N PRO A 81 -10.03 -7.52 3.64
CA PRO A 81 -10.56 -6.19 3.33
C PRO A 81 -11.93 -5.95 3.98
N PRO A 82 -12.20 -4.70 4.41
CA PRO A 82 -13.56 -4.32 4.80
C PRO A 82 -14.54 -4.55 3.66
N SER A 83 -15.79 -4.85 3.99
CA SER A 83 -16.81 -5.23 3.01
C SER A 83 -17.10 -4.14 1.97
N ILE A 84 -16.87 -2.88 2.31
CA ILE A 84 -17.08 -1.77 1.37
C ILE A 84 -16.09 -1.79 0.20
N ILE A 85 -14.92 -2.42 0.39
CA ILE A 85 -13.91 -2.53 -0.67
C ILE A 85 -14.26 -3.70 -1.58
N LYS A 86 -14.54 -3.40 -2.85
CA LYS A 86 -14.87 -4.42 -3.84
C LYS A 86 -13.60 -5.01 -4.41
N CYS A 87 -13.39 -6.30 -4.19
CA CYS A 87 -12.23 -7.02 -4.71
C CYS A 87 -12.52 -8.51 -4.76
N ARG A 88 -11.75 -9.23 -5.58
CA ARG A 88 -11.87 -10.69 -5.71
C ARG A 88 -10.74 -11.42 -5.02
N LYS A 89 -9.60 -10.76 -4.86
CA LYS A 89 -8.41 -11.35 -4.28
C LYS A 89 -7.84 -10.44 -3.21
N TRP A 90 -7.23 -11.02 -2.22
CA TRP A 90 -6.47 -10.29 -1.21
C TRP A 90 -5.40 -11.23 -0.64
N ASN A 91 -4.37 -10.63 -0.04
CA ASN A 91 -3.33 -11.41 0.61
C ASN A 91 -3.78 -11.83 1.99
N ASP A 92 -3.48 -13.08 2.35
CA ASP A 92 -3.63 -13.59 3.71
C ASP A 92 -2.28 -13.73 4.40
N VAL A 93 -1.21 -13.44 3.69
CA VAL A 93 0.15 -13.44 4.22
C VAL A 93 0.44 -12.08 4.81
N GLN A 94 0.98 -12.07 6.03
CA GLN A 94 1.42 -10.86 6.69
C GLN A 94 2.85 -10.54 6.24
N TYR A 95 3.04 -9.36 5.64
CA TYR A 95 4.35 -8.89 5.19
C TYR A 95 5.02 -7.98 6.20
N GLN A 96 4.24 -7.22 6.94
CA GLN A 96 4.73 -6.29 7.94
C GLN A 96 4.53 -6.89 9.32
N SER A 97 5.58 -6.87 10.15
CA SER A 97 5.55 -7.55 11.46
C SER A 97 4.61 -6.88 12.45
N THR A 98 4.50 -5.55 12.40
CA THR A 98 3.62 -4.77 13.28
C THR A 98 3.04 -3.60 12.52
N TYR A 99 1.90 -3.07 13.00
CA TYR A 99 1.39 -1.81 12.50
C TYR A 99 2.44 -0.73 12.78
N GLY A 100 2.64 0.16 11.83
CA GLY A 100 3.62 1.20 12.00
C GLY A 100 3.87 2.01 10.75
N GLU A 101 5.08 2.48 10.61
CA GLU A 101 5.45 3.50 9.65
C GLU A 101 5.59 3.00 8.21
N TYR A 102 5.61 1.69 8.00
CA TYR A 102 5.93 1.13 6.70
C TYR A 102 4.74 0.67 5.88
N CYS A 103 3.51 0.82 6.39
CA CYS A 103 2.33 0.36 5.64
C CYS A 103 2.18 1.09 4.29
N GLY A 104 2.48 2.38 4.23
CA GLY A 104 2.49 3.13 2.98
C GLY A 104 3.49 2.61 1.97
N PRO A 105 4.77 2.49 2.33
CA PRO A 105 5.77 1.87 1.45
C PRO A 105 5.42 0.47 0.98
N TRP A 106 4.82 -0.37 1.83
CA TRP A 106 4.35 -1.70 1.43
C TRP A 106 3.26 -1.62 0.36
N CYS A 107 2.34 -0.65 0.48
CA CYS A 107 1.32 -0.42 -0.55
C CYS A 107 1.95 -0.09 -1.90
N LEU A 108 2.97 0.77 -1.90
CA LEU A 108 3.68 1.12 -3.11
C LEU A 108 4.44 -0.07 -3.70
N ALA A 109 5.03 -0.90 -2.84
CA ALA A 109 5.69 -2.12 -3.28
C ALA A 109 4.70 -3.06 -3.98
N PHE A 110 3.51 -3.21 -3.43
CA PHE A 110 2.45 -4.01 -4.06
C PHE A 110 2.07 -3.45 -5.43
N LEU A 111 1.79 -2.16 -5.51
CA LEU A 111 1.40 -1.53 -6.77
C LEU A 111 2.52 -1.63 -7.81
N LEU A 112 3.76 -1.43 -7.38
CA LEU A 112 4.91 -1.55 -8.27
C LEU A 112 5.03 -2.97 -8.82
N SER A 113 4.86 -3.98 -7.96
CA SER A 113 4.88 -5.39 -8.36
C SER A 113 3.85 -5.67 -9.45
N LYS A 114 2.64 -5.15 -9.27
CA LYS A 114 1.56 -5.36 -10.24
C LYS A 114 1.82 -4.61 -11.54
N GLN A 115 2.23 -3.36 -11.46
CA GLN A 115 2.47 -2.53 -12.64
C GLN A 115 3.65 -3.03 -13.48
N GLN A 116 4.67 -3.59 -12.84
CA GLN A 116 5.83 -4.14 -13.52
C GLN A 116 5.73 -5.64 -13.79
N ASN A 117 4.67 -6.27 -13.29
CA ASN A 117 4.48 -7.72 -13.40
C ASN A 117 5.70 -8.48 -12.86
N LYS A 118 6.18 -8.09 -11.70
CA LYS A 118 7.33 -8.69 -11.00
C LYS A 118 7.00 -8.92 -9.55
N ASP A 119 7.63 -9.94 -8.95
CA ASP A 119 7.47 -10.20 -7.52
C ASP A 119 8.46 -9.36 -6.71
N ILE A 120 8.06 -8.13 -6.41
CA ILE A 120 8.87 -7.19 -5.65
C ILE A 120 8.59 -7.31 -4.15
N LEU A 121 7.39 -7.75 -3.78
CA LEU A 121 6.98 -7.86 -2.38
C LEU A 121 7.91 -8.75 -1.56
N LYS A 122 8.35 -9.85 -2.13
CA LYS A 122 9.25 -10.78 -1.44
C LYS A 122 10.54 -10.09 -1.02
N SER A 123 11.07 -9.24 -1.87
CA SER A 123 12.31 -8.51 -1.55
C SER A 123 12.10 -7.52 -0.41
N PHE A 124 10.94 -6.86 -0.37
CA PHE A 124 10.59 -5.98 0.74
C PHE A 124 10.36 -6.76 2.03
N TYR A 125 9.79 -7.94 1.93
CA TYR A 125 9.53 -8.81 3.08
C TYR A 125 10.82 -9.14 3.83
N ASP A 126 11.90 -9.36 3.09
CA ASP A 126 13.21 -9.67 3.69
C ASP A 126 13.81 -8.47 4.44
N LEU A 127 13.29 -7.27 4.23
CA LEU A 127 13.75 -6.05 4.88
C LEU A 127 12.99 -5.71 6.16
N ASP A 128 11.84 -6.29 6.35
CA ASP A 128 10.95 -5.95 7.48
C ASP A 128 11.28 -6.73 8.79
#